data_b8c9d1db16e716dd8dcbce4296a4399b
#
_entry.id   b8c9d1db16e716dd8dcbce4296a4399b
#
_cell.length_a   1.000
_cell.length_b   1.000
_cell.length_c   1.000
_cell.angle_alpha   90.00
_cell.angle_beta   90.00
_cell.angle_gamma   90.00
#
_symmetry.space_group_name_H-M   'P 1'
#
loop_
_entity.id
_entity.type
_entity.pdbx_description
1 polymer ?
#
loop_
_entity_poly.entity_id
_entity_poly.type
_entity_poly.pdbx_seq_one_letter_code
_entity_poly.pdbx_strand_id
1 'polypeptide(L)'
;MAGWRVNLHYPWWARTRPERDDPRRGMFGALEAALLAREDIRSTGSTVAVRPGAFAPERVWTLNFHGTGRGPRNLFYKEAYLPGFYSFDPAGYSGWSANAGLRFDPAAISADEAGRYFDGLAQRFLIPGVSKYAQPAPQAEIPAGCIFVALQVPRDKVLTLADLDTHAMLAGCLSRAPREPVVIKLHPRSRDPQFEAQVRALHDPAGHVHVLDEPIDALIAAARVTVCINSGVGIEAQLRGGAVITCGASDYGALTRRARTPAELEAALDTAAPPDPDLMRRHATWLFRDVFVDDTAPGWTDKVLDRLAAT
;
A
#
# COMPACT_ATOMS: atom_id res chain seq x y z
N MET A 1 39.08 1.03 -13.79
CA MET A 1 37.75 0.66 -14.30
C MET A 1 36.80 1.80 -14.03
N ALA A 2 35.96 2.18 -14.97
CA ALA A 2 34.98 3.26 -14.75
C ALA A 2 33.82 2.71 -13.91
N GLY A 3 33.63 3.24 -12.72
CA GLY A 3 32.56 2.81 -11.83
C GLY A 3 31.20 3.39 -12.25
N TRP A 4 30.14 2.79 -11.74
CA TRP A 4 28.77 3.24 -11.91
C TRP A 4 28.44 4.37 -10.94
N ARG A 5 27.52 5.23 -11.33
CA ARG A 5 26.95 6.24 -10.44
C ARG A 5 25.51 5.87 -10.11
N VAL A 6 25.14 5.97 -8.84
CA VAL A 6 23.75 5.83 -8.40
C VAL A 6 23.26 7.15 -7.83
N ASN A 7 22.17 7.68 -8.38
CA ASN A 7 21.46 8.81 -7.82
C ASN A 7 20.38 8.28 -6.88
N LEU A 8 20.53 8.51 -5.59
CA LEU A 8 19.56 8.14 -4.58
C LEU A 8 18.72 9.35 -4.16
N HIS A 9 17.47 9.39 -4.56
CA HIS A 9 16.54 10.45 -4.24
C HIS A 9 15.81 10.13 -2.93
N TYR A 10 16.07 10.92 -1.92
CA TYR A 10 15.35 10.90 -0.65
C TYR A 10 14.19 11.88 -0.64
N PRO A 11 13.17 11.69 0.20
CA PRO A 11 12.25 12.77 0.52
C PRO A 11 13.02 13.92 1.18
N TRP A 12 12.66 15.16 0.83
CA TRP A 12 13.37 16.35 1.29
C TRP A 12 13.54 16.42 2.81
N TRP A 13 12.54 15.99 3.58
CA TRP A 13 12.57 16.00 5.05
C TRP A 13 13.62 15.03 5.63
N ALA A 14 14.00 13.99 4.92
CA ALA A 14 15.00 13.04 5.42
C ALA A 14 16.38 13.66 5.63
N ARG A 15 16.70 14.73 4.89
CA ARG A 15 17.96 15.48 5.01
C ARG A 15 17.81 16.78 5.78
N THR A 16 16.67 17.48 5.63
CA THR A 16 16.51 18.85 6.13
C THR A 16 15.94 18.95 7.55
N ARG A 17 15.44 17.84 8.10
CA ARG A 17 14.88 17.79 9.45
C ARG A 17 15.47 16.59 10.23
N PRO A 18 16.74 16.69 10.64
CA PRO A 18 17.42 15.61 11.37
C PRO A 18 16.78 15.31 12.72
N GLU A 19 16.13 16.28 13.34
CA GLU A 19 15.42 16.17 14.61
C GLU A 19 14.13 15.34 14.54
N ARG A 20 13.63 15.09 13.32
CA ARG A 20 12.42 14.31 13.13
C ARG A 20 12.74 12.83 13.32
N ASP A 21 12.19 12.23 14.38
CA ASP A 21 12.24 10.79 14.58
C ASP A 21 11.32 10.11 13.54
N ASP A 22 11.94 9.59 12.49
CA ASP A 22 11.24 8.88 11.41
C ASP A 22 11.99 7.56 11.15
N PRO A 23 11.36 6.40 11.40
CA PRO A 23 12.00 5.09 11.29
C PRO A 23 12.56 4.80 9.89
N ARG A 24 12.03 5.45 8.85
CA ARG A 24 12.54 5.31 7.47
C ARG A 24 13.95 5.85 7.28
N ARG A 25 14.47 6.67 8.20
CA ARG A 25 15.87 7.16 8.13
C ARG A 25 16.88 6.03 8.24
N GLY A 26 16.60 5.02 9.08
CA GLY A 26 17.43 3.84 9.20
C GLY A 26 17.57 3.11 7.87
N MET A 27 16.46 2.92 7.16
CA MET A 27 16.42 2.31 5.83
C MET A 27 17.24 3.13 4.81
N PHE A 28 17.06 4.44 4.76
CA PHE A 28 17.81 5.29 3.82
C PHE A 28 19.32 5.25 4.10
N GLY A 29 19.73 5.34 5.36
CA GLY A 29 21.13 5.27 5.76
C GLY A 29 21.77 3.92 5.43
N ALA A 30 21.08 2.83 5.71
CA ALA A 30 21.56 1.48 5.38
C ALA A 30 21.68 1.26 3.87
N LEU A 31 20.72 1.74 3.08
CA LEU A 31 20.77 1.66 1.63
C LEU A 31 21.94 2.48 1.05
N GLU A 32 22.16 3.70 1.55
CA GLU A 32 23.30 4.54 1.16
C GLU A 32 24.62 3.87 1.50
N ALA A 33 24.75 3.32 2.71
CA ALA A 33 25.96 2.61 3.14
C ALA A 33 26.24 1.37 2.28
N ALA A 34 25.21 0.59 1.95
CA ALA A 34 25.32 -0.58 1.08
C ALA A 34 25.76 -0.19 -0.34
N LEU A 35 25.24 0.91 -0.88
CA LEU A 35 25.67 1.45 -2.18
C LEU A 35 27.14 1.87 -2.17
N LEU A 36 27.57 2.58 -1.09
CA LEU A 36 28.95 3.06 -0.95
C LEU A 36 29.98 1.95 -0.71
N ALA A 37 29.53 0.82 -0.16
CA ALA A 37 30.39 -0.34 0.07
C ALA A 37 30.76 -1.09 -1.23
N ARG A 38 30.08 -0.84 -2.33
CA ARG A 38 30.37 -1.49 -3.61
C ARG A 38 31.52 -0.81 -4.34
N GLU A 39 32.48 -1.60 -4.79
CA GLU A 39 33.64 -1.11 -5.56
C GLU A 39 33.27 -0.52 -6.94
N ASP A 40 32.13 -0.96 -7.52
CA ASP A 40 31.64 -0.52 -8.82
C ASP A 40 30.73 0.74 -8.71
N ILE A 41 30.37 1.20 -7.49
CA ILE A 41 29.57 2.40 -7.25
C ILE A 41 30.46 3.51 -6.70
N ARG A 42 30.51 4.66 -7.35
CA ARG A 42 31.43 5.74 -6.99
C ARG A 42 30.78 6.93 -6.27
N SER A 43 29.47 7.10 -6.39
CA SER A 43 28.81 8.19 -5.67
C SER A 43 27.31 7.95 -5.58
N THR A 44 26.74 8.39 -4.47
CA THR A 44 25.31 8.57 -4.30
C THR A 44 24.93 10.01 -4.62
N GLY A 45 23.80 10.20 -5.30
CA GLY A 45 23.28 11.52 -5.59
C GLY A 45 22.58 12.13 -4.37
N SER A 46 22.24 13.38 -4.49
CA SER A 46 21.43 14.10 -3.52
C SER A 46 19.96 14.20 -3.99
N THR A 47 19.09 14.69 -3.11
CA THR A 47 17.67 14.99 -3.39
C THR A 47 17.44 16.08 -4.42
N VAL A 48 18.48 16.71 -4.92
CA VAL A 48 18.36 17.74 -5.98
C VAL A 48 18.14 17.02 -7.30
N ALA A 49 17.11 17.41 -8.03
CA ALA A 49 16.86 16.90 -9.37
C ALA A 49 18.12 17.08 -10.23
N VAL A 50 18.69 15.96 -10.67
CA VAL A 50 19.83 15.99 -11.57
C VAL A 50 19.35 16.53 -12.90
N ARG A 51 19.93 17.64 -13.38
CA ARG A 51 19.62 18.17 -14.69
C ARG A 51 19.93 17.13 -15.76
N PRO A 52 19.01 16.87 -16.68
CA PRO A 52 19.32 16.00 -17.83
C PRO A 52 20.61 16.51 -18.54
N GLY A 53 21.54 15.63 -18.83
CA GLY A 53 22.76 15.94 -19.56
C GLY A 53 24.02 16.15 -18.73
N ALA A 54 23.95 16.14 -17.39
CA ALA A 54 25.15 16.33 -16.55
C ALA A 54 26.08 15.10 -16.49
N PHE A 55 25.62 13.91 -16.92
CA PHE A 55 26.37 12.65 -16.83
C PHE A 55 26.09 11.74 -18.03
N ALA A 56 27.06 10.90 -18.38
CA ALA A 56 26.86 9.87 -19.38
C ALA A 56 25.71 8.93 -18.94
N PRO A 57 24.58 8.90 -19.68
CA PRO A 57 23.37 8.21 -19.24
C PRO A 57 23.55 6.70 -19.07
N GLU A 58 24.49 6.10 -19.76
CA GLU A 58 24.81 4.67 -19.71
C GLU A 58 25.47 4.22 -18.39
N ARG A 59 25.88 5.14 -17.52
CA ARG A 59 26.56 4.84 -16.25
C ARG A 59 25.86 5.38 -15.01
N VAL A 60 24.60 5.77 -15.15
CA VAL A 60 23.83 6.35 -14.05
C VAL A 60 22.58 5.53 -13.81
N TRP A 61 22.43 4.96 -12.61
CA TRP A 61 21.19 4.43 -12.09
C TRP A 61 20.51 5.43 -11.18
N THR A 62 19.20 5.36 -11.13
CA THR A 62 18.41 6.26 -10.26
C THR A 62 17.45 5.47 -9.40
N LEU A 63 17.53 5.69 -8.08
CA LEU A 63 16.57 5.25 -7.09
C LEU A 63 15.67 6.42 -6.72
N ASN A 64 14.41 6.38 -7.13
CA ASN A 64 13.47 7.49 -6.98
C ASN A 64 12.43 7.19 -5.89
N PHE A 65 12.40 8.02 -4.85
CA PHE A 65 11.36 7.95 -3.84
C PHE A 65 10.04 8.55 -4.35
N HIS A 66 8.92 7.83 -4.21
CA HIS A 66 7.57 8.22 -4.66
C HIS A 66 7.48 8.56 -6.17
N GLY A 67 8.40 8.04 -6.97
CA GLY A 67 8.40 8.22 -8.40
C GLY A 67 7.55 7.18 -9.13
N THR A 68 7.19 7.51 -10.36
CA THR A 68 6.58 6.59 -11.32
C THR A 68 7.14 6.92 -12.71
N GLY A 69 7.28 5.94 -13.56
CA GLY A 69 7.77 6.14 -14.92
C GLY A 69 8.24 4.84 -15.56
N ARG A 70 8.83 4.96 -16.73
CA ARG A 70 9.49 3.84 -17.43
C ARG A 70 10.81 4.35 -17.98
N GLY A 71 11.83 3.54 -17.89
CA GLY A 71 13.13 3.84 -18.46
C GLY A 71 14.19 2.88 -17.92
N PRO A 72 15.24 2.63 -18.67
CA PRO A 72 16.34 1.80 -18.21
C PRO A 72 17.01 2.46 -16.99
N ARG A 73 17.54 1.65 -16.10
CA ARG A 73 18.31 2.07 -14.92
C ARG A 73 17.56 2.97 -13.95
N ASN A 74 16.21 2.85 -13.91
CA ASN A 74 15.40 3.50 -12.90
C ASN A 74 14.74 2.46 -12.00
N LEU A 75 14.82 2.68 -10.69
CA LEU A 75 14.09 1.93 -9.69
C LEU A 75 13.35 2.93 -8.80
N PHE A 76 12.04 2.77 -8.72
CA PHE A 76 11.20 3.62 -7.89
C PHE A 76 10.92 2.90 -6.57
N TYR A 77 10.94 3.64 -5.48
CA TYR A 77 10.68 3.04 -4.18
C TYR A 77 9.73 3.87 -3.32
N LYS A 78 8.98 3.18 -2.49
CA LYS A 78 8.03 3.74 -1.53
C LYS A 78 7.79 2.74 -0.41
N GLU A 79 7.51 3.27 0.79
CA GLU A 79 6.98 2.46 1.89
C GLU A 79 5.67 1.78 1.44
N ALA A 80 5.63 0.46 1.59
CA ALA A 80 4.50 -0.36 1.22
C ALA A 80 3.37 -0.26 2.28
N TYR A 81 2.63 -1.32 2.51
CA TYR A 81 1.41 -1.29 3.30
C TYR A 81 1.61 -1.55 4.78
N LEU A 82 2.62 -2.35 5.13
CA LEU A 82 3.01 -2.60 6.52
C LEU A 82 4.32 -1.87 6.84
N PRO A 83 4.53 -1.39 8.07
CA PRO A 83 5.77 -0.73 8.48
C PRO A 83 7.00 -1.61 8.25
N GLY A 84 8.09 -1.02 7.74
CA GLY A 84 9.33 -1.72 7.42
C GLY A 84 9.33 -2.45 6.07
N PHE A 85 8.21 -2.49 5.36
CA PHE A 85 8.14 -3.01 4.00
C PHE A 85 8.19 -1.90 2.96
N TYR A 86 8.93 -2.13 1.88
CA TYR A 86 9.10 -1.17 0.79
C TYR A 86 8.89 -1.83 -0.57
N SER A 87 8.18 -1.14 -1.44
CA SER A 87 8.18 -1.44 -2.88
C SER A 87 9.46 -0.88 -3.50
N PHE A 88 10.15 -1.69 -4.30
CA PHE A 88 11.24 -1.29 -5.19
C PHE A 88 10.92 -1.85 -6.57
N ASP A 89 10.56 -1.01 -7.52
CA ASP A 89 9.95 -1.43 -8.77
C ASP A 89 10.39 -0.54 -9.95
N PRO A 90 10.63 -1.08 -11.15
CA PRO A 90 11.11 -0.31 -12.31
C PRO A 90 10.06 0.60 -12.95
N ALA A 91 8.77 0.47 -12.59
CA ALA A 91 7.69 1.28 -13.15
C ALA A 91 7.04 2.23 -12.13
N GLY A 92 7.11 1.89 -10.83
CA GLY A 92 6.50 2.73 -9.80
C GLY A 92 6.08 1.97 -8.55
N TYR A 93 4.97 2.36 -7.97
CA TYR A 93 4.42 1.77 -6.76
C TYR A 93 2.90 1.63 -6.88
N SER A 94 2.27 0.85 -6.01
CA SER A 94 0.82 0.57 -6.05
C SER A 94 0.42 0.07 -7.45
N GLY A 95 -0.70 0.51 -8.01
CA GLY A 95 -1.15 0.09 -9.33
C GLY A 95 -0.27 0.53 -10.53
N TRP A 96 0.74 1.39 -10.33
CA TRP A 96 1.76 1.66 -11.38
C TRP A 96 2.90 0.65 -11.38
N SER A 97 3.05 -0.11 -10.31
CA SER A 97 4.11 -1.12 -10.20
C SER A 97 4.01 -2.13 -11.33
N ALA A 98 5.15 -2.58 -11.84
CA ALA A 98 5.21 -3.72 -12.75
C ALA A 98 4.60 -4.96 -12.10
N ASN A 99 4.71 -5.07 -10.76
CA ASN A 99 4.12 -6.17 -9.99
C ASN A 99 2.59 -6.16 -10.01
N ALA A 100 1.94 -5.01 -10.19
CA ALA A 100 0.46 -4.93 -10.31
C ALA A 100 -0.08 -5.68 -11.54
N GLY A 101 0.77 -5.90 -12.55
CA GLY A 101 0.44 -6.68 -13.75
C GLY A 101 0.87 -8.15 -13.69
N LEU A 102 1.64 -8.57 -12.67
CA LEU A 102 2.08 -9.95 -12.52
C LEU A 102 0.92 -10.85 -12.07
N ARG A 103 0.85 -12.04 -12.66
CA ARG A 103 -0.02 -13.08 -12.14
C ARG A 103 0.61 -13.71 -10.90
N PHE A 104 -0.09 -13.64 -9.81
CA PHE A 104 0.20 -14.46 -8.65
C PHE A 104 -0.03 -15.94 -9.00
N ASP A 105 1.00 -16.76 -8.84
CA ASP A 105 0.91 -18.21 -9.00
C ASP A 105 0.94 -18.86 -7.61
N PRO A 106 -0.19 -19.33 -7.10
CA PRO A 106 -0.22 -19.95 -5.79
C PRO A 106 0.53 -21.31 -5.73
N ALA A 107 0.75 -21.96 -6.88
CA ALA A 107 1.48 -23.24 -6.91
C ALA A 107 2.99 -23.07 -6.68
N ALA A 108 3.51 -21.87 -6.88
CA ALA A 108 4.93 -21.55 -6.66
C ALA A 108 5.35 -21.52 -5.18
N ILE A 109 4.38 -21.51 -4.25
CA ILE A 109 4.63 -21.43 -2.80
C ILE A 109 3.90 -22.58 -2.11
N SER A 110 4.59 -23.42 -1.37
CA SER A 110 3.96 -24.53 -0.63
C SER A 110 3.10 -24.02 0.54
N ALA A 111 2.11 -24.79 0.96
CA ALA A 111 1.24 -24.44 2.09
C ALA A 111 2.04 -24.27 3.40
N ASP A 112 3.01 -25.15 3.66
CA ASP A 112 3.87 -25.08 4.85
C ASP A 112 4.75 -23.82 4.87
N GLU A 113 5.30 -23.44 3.73
CA GLU A 113 6.11 -22.23 3.58
C GLU A 113 5.25 -20.98 3.78
N ALA A 114 4.08 -20.94 3.15
CA ALA A 114 3.11 -19.86 3.30
C ALA A 114 2.63 -19.73 4.74
N GLY A 115 2.33 -20.85 5.39
CA GLY A 115 1.93 -20.89 6.80
C GLY A 115 2.99 -20.28 7.71
N ARG A 116 4.22 -20.77 7.65
CA ARG A 116 5.33 -20.25 8.48
C ARG A 116 5.59 -18.74 8.26
N TYR A 117 5.59 -18.30 7.01
CA TYR A 117 5.83 -16.89 6.72
C TYR A 117 4.67 -16.01 7.23
N PHE A 118 3.44 -16.46 6.98
CA PHE A 118 2.25 -15.73 7.44
C PHE A 118 2.14 -15.67 8.96
N ASP A 119 2.50 -16.74 9.67
CA ASP A 119 2.53 -16.74 11.14
C ASP A 119 3.51 -15.68 11.67
N GLY A 120 4.67 -15.52 11.03
CA GLY A 120 5.62 -14.44 11.34
C GLY A 120 5.03 -13.05 11.09
N LEU A 121 4.33 -12.84 9.98
CA LEU A 121 3.61 -11.59 9.71
C LEU A 121 2.51 -11.32 10.76
N ALA A 122 1.75 -12.34 11.11
CA ALA A 122 0.68 -12.23 12.09
C ALA A 122 1.21 -11.85 13.48
N GLN A 123 2.28 -12.47 13.93
CA GLN A 123 2.96 -12.13 15.19
C GLN A 123 3.49 -10.69 15.18
N ARG A 124 4.03 -10.23 14.06
CA ARG A 124 4.64 -8.90 13.96
C ARG A 124 3.60 -7.79 13.82
N PHE A 125 2.48 -8.02 13.14
CA PHE A 125 1.55 -6.96 12.75
C PHE A 125 0.10 -7.19 13.13
N LEU A 126 -0.44 -8.41 12.93
CA LEU A 126 -1.87 -8.65 13.05
C LEU A 126 -2.32 -8.81 14.51
N ILE A 127 -1.58 -9.58 15.30
CA ILE A 127 -1.88 -9.83 16.72
C ILE A 127 -1.72 -8.54 17.54
N PRO A 128 -0.62 -7.75 17.40
CA PRO A 128 -0.48 -6.50 18.13
C PRO A 128 -1.30 -5.34 17.53
N GLY A 129 -2.07 -5.54 16.47
CA GLY A 129 -2.88 -4.50 15.84
C GLY A 129 -2.07 -3.39 15.19
N VAL A 130 -0.84 -3.68 14.72
CA VAL A 130 0.02 -2.68 14.07
C VAL A 130 -0.54 -2.29 12.72
N SER A 131 -0.75 -1.01 12.52
CA SER A 131 -1.10 -0.41 11.23
C SER A 131 -0.10 0.71 10.88
N LYS A 132 -0.10 1.14 9.61
CA LYS A 132 0.79 2.19 9.11
C LYS A 132 0.65 3.53 9.83
N TYR A 133 -0.52 3.81 10.40
CA TYR A 133 -0.82 5.04 11.12
C TYR A 133 -1.26 4.72 12.54
N ALA A 134 -0.99 5.64 13.47
CA ALA A 134 -1.52 5.56 14.82
C ALA A 134 -3.06 5.44 14.77
N GLN A 135 -3.59 4.53 15.58
CA GLN A 135 -5.02 4.28 15.65
C GLN A 135 -5.62 4.98 16.88
N PRO A 136 -6.85 5.49 16.79
CA PRO A 136 -7.57 6.03 17.95
C PRO A 136 -7.92 4.90 18.94
N ALA A 137 -8.22 5.26 20.15
CA ALA A 137 -8.87 4.34 21.09
C ALA A 137 -10.33 4.07 20.64
N PRO A 138 -10.88 2.86 20.87
CA PRO A 138 -12.28 2.56 20.57
C PRO A 138 -13.21 3.50 21.33
N GLN A 139 -14.25 4.05 20.66
CA GLN A 139 -15.17 5.05 21.23
C GLN A 139 -16.64 4.71 20.98
N ALA A 140 -16.95 4.00 19.88
CA ALA A 140 -18.31 3.71 19.48
C ALA A 140 -18.51 2.22 19.13
N GLU A 141 -19.74 1.77 19.25
CA GLU A 141 -20.15 0.46 18.76
C GLU A 141 -20.15 0.46 17.22
N ILE A 142 -19.53 -0.54 16.64
CA ILE A 142 -19.45 -0.72 15.18
C ILE A 142 -20.54 -1.72 14.78
N PRO A 143 -21.44 -1.38 13.85
CA PRO A 143 -22.45 -2.31 13.36
C PRO A 143 -21.81 -3.56 12.73
N ALA A 144 -22.17 -4.74 13.22
CA ALA A 144 -21.68 -6.00 12.69
C ALA A 144 -22.24 -6.27 11.28
N GLY A 145 -21.41 -6.91 10.43
CA GLY A 145 -21.79 -7.26 9.07
C GLY A 145 -21.86 -6.07 8.11
N CYS A 146 -21.30 -4.92 8.47
CA CYS A 146 -21.35 -3.70 7.68
C CYS A 146 -20.53 -3.77 6.38
N ILE A 147 -20.86 -2.89 5.46
CA ILE A 147 -19.95 -2.47 4.37
C ILE A 147 -19.01 -1.42 4.95
N PHE A 148 -17.73 -1.74 5.08
CA PHE A 148 -16.73 -0.79 5.55
C PHE A 148 -16.09 -0.05 4.36
N VAL A 149 -16.24 1.27 4.29
CA VAL A 149 -15.67 2.13 3.25
C VAL A 149 -14.48 2.89 3.80
N ALA A 150 -13.28 2.52 3.34
CA ALA A 150 -12.03 3.17 3.73
C ALA A 150 -11.67 4.28 2.74
N LEU A 151 -11.89 5.54 3.12
CA LEU A 151 -11.56 6.70 2.30
C LEU A 151 -10.06 7.00 2.31
N GLN A 152 -9.57 7.59 1.22
CA GLN A 152 -8.19 8.01 1.04
C GLN A 152 -8.06 9.53 1.11
N VAL A 153 -6.83 10.03 1.23
CA VAL A 153 -6.56 11.47 1.20
C VAL A 153 -7.04 12.04 -0.13
N PRO A 154 -7.92 13.05 -0.14
CA PRO A 154 -8.32 13.71 -1.38
C PRO A 154 -7.08 14.21 -2.17
N ARG A 155 -7.10 14.02 -3.48
CA ARG A 155 -5.99 14.40 -4.37
C ARG A 155 -4.69 13.61 -4.16
N ASP A 156 -4.69 12.51 -3.41
CA ASP A 156 -3.54 11.59 -3.44
C ASP A 156 -3.32 11.10 -4.88
N LYS A 157 -2.05 11.09 -5.30
CA LYS A 157 -1.69 10.67 -6.66
C LYS A 157 -2.23 9.26 -7.00
N VAL A 158 -2.29 8.34 -6.04
CA VAL A 158 -2.81 6.99 -6.28
C VAL A 158 -4.28 6.97 -6.70
N LEU A 159 -5.06 8.02 -6.41
CA LEU A 159 -6.44 8.14 -6.86
C LEU A 159 -6.56 8.34 -8.39
N THR A 160 -5.48 8.69 -9.09
CA THR A 160 -5.47 8.69 -10.57
C THR A 160 -5.52 7.27 -11.16
N LEU A 161 -5.38 6.24 -10.34
CA LEU A 161 -5.55 4.84 -10.69
C LEU A 161 -6.99 4.33 -10.43
N ALA A 162 -7.91 5.21 -10.02
CA ALA A 162 -9.29 4.87 -9.76
C ALA A 162 -10.03 4.52 -11.06
N ASP A 163 -10.81 3.45 -11.02
CA ASP A 163 -11.81 3.13 -12.02
C ASP A 163 -13.14 3.83 -11.69
N LEU A 164 -13.48 3.84 -10.39
CA LEU A 164 -14.54 4.64 -9.79
C LEU A 164 -13.92 5.68 -8.87
N ASP A 165 -14.28 6.93 -9.04
CA ASP A 165 -13.85 7.97 -8.11
C ASP A 165 -14.51 7.81 -6.72
N THR A 166 -14.07 8.62 -5.77
CA THR A 166 -14.55 8.55 -4.38
C THR A 166 -16.08 8.75 -4.30
N HIS A 167 -16.66 9.62 -5.12
CA HIS A 167 -18.10 9.91 -5.08
C HIS A 167 -18.91 8.74 -5.66
N ALA A 168 -18.49 8.18 -6.80
CA ALA A 168 -19.15 7.03 -7.40
C ALA A 168 -19.06 5.79 -6.49
N MET A 169 -17.92 5.54 -5.88
CA MET A 169 -17.73 4.47 -4.89
C MET A 169 -18.65 4.67 -3.67
N LEU A 170 -18.67 5.86 -3.09
CA LEU A 170 -19.54 6.18 -1.95
C LEU A 170 -21.03 6.03 -2.33
N ALA A 171 -21.45 6.58 -3.45
CA ALA A 171 -22.84 6.47 -3.91
C ALA A 171 -23.29 5.00 -4.05
N GLY A 172 -22.44 4.14 -4.64
CA GLY A 172 -22.70 2.70 -4.76
C GLY A 172 -22.82 2.01 -3.40
N CYS A 173 -21.95 2.33 -2.44
CA CYS A 173 -22.05 1.76 -1.08
C CYS A 173 -23.27 2.30 -0.33
N LEU A 174 -23.55 3.60 -0.38
CA LEU A 174 -24.67 4.24 0.30
C LEU A 174 -26.02 3.76 -0.21
N SER A 175 -26.14 3.36 -1.47
CA SER A 175 -27.37 2.77 -2.01
C SER A 175 -27.79 1.48 -1.29
N ARG A 176 -26.87 0.86 -0.53
CA ARG A 176 -27.11 -0.36 0.27
C ARG A 176 -27.64 -0.04 1.67
N ALA A 177 -27.46 1.18 2.17
CA ALA A 177 -27.78 1.55 3.55
C ALA A 177 -29.21 1.13 4.03
N PRO A 178 -30.28 1.16 3.18
CA PRO A 178 -31.59 0.66 3.61
C PRO A 178 -31.63 -0.84 3.95
N ARG A 179 -30.64 -1.62 3.52
CA ARG A 179 -30.60 -3.09 3.69
C ARG A 179 -29.52 -3.57 4.64
N GLU A 180 -28.40 -2.86 4.72
CA GLU A 180 -27.24 -3.25 5.51
C GLU A 180 -26.45 -2.01 5.95
N PRO A 181 -25.82 -2.03 7.14
CA PRO A 181 -25.07 -0.86 7.63
C PRO A 181 -23.89 -0.53 6.72
N VAL A 182 -23.67 0.77 6.49
CA VAL A 182 -22.50 1.31 5.81
C VAL A 182 -21.67 2.11 6.80
N VAL A 183 -20.44 1.70 7.03
CA VAL A 183 -19.50 2.39 7.92
C VAL A 183 -18.42 3.05 7.09
N ILE A 184 -18.23 4.34 7.25
CA ILE A 184 -17.28 5.16 6.50
C ILE A 184 -16.20 5.66 7.47
N LYS A 185 -14.93 5.48 7.11
CA LYS A 185 -13.80 6.07 7.84
C LYS A 185 -13.04 7.04 6.95
N LEU A 186 -12.86 8.27 7.45
CA LEU A 186 -11.96 9.26 6.87
C LEU A 186 -10.49 8.85 7.04
N HIS A 187 -9.64 9.24 6.09
CA HIS A 187 -8.21 9.00 6.22
C HIS A 187 -7.61 9.92 7.31
N PRO A 188 -6.78 9.41 8.25
CA PRO A 188 -6.25 10.20 9.38
C PRO A 188 -5.34 11.37 8.95
N ARG A 189 -4.86 11.37 7.72
CA ARG A 189 -4.08 12.46 7.12
C ARG A 189 -4.89 13.35 6.17
N SER A 190 -6.20 13.25 6.17
CA SER A 190 -7.03 14.21 5.43
C SER A 190 -6.70 15.63 5.87
N ARG A 191 -6.70 16.56 4.92
CA ARG A 191 -6.42 17.98 5.12
C ARG A 191 -7.35 18.84 4.26
N ASP A 192 -8.50 18.28 3.90
CA ASP A 192 -9.54 18.96 3.13
C ASP A 192 -10.79 19.12 3.99
N PRO A 193 -10.93 20.27 4.72
CA PRO A 193 -12.04 20.47 5.65
C PRO A 193 -13.42 20.42 4.98
N GLN A 194 -13.51 20.83 3.71
CA GLN A 194 -14.76 20.79 2.96
C GLN A 194 -15.18 19.35 2.68
N PHE A 195 -14.26 18.52 2.20
CA PHE A 195 -14.49 17.10 1.97
C PHE A 195 -14.83 16.37 3.29
N GLU A 196 -14.09 16.65 4.36
CA GLU A 196 -14.34 16.06 5.68
C GLU A 196 -15.74 16.42 6.20
N ALA A 197 -16.15 17.69 6.07
CA ALA A 197 -17.48 18.13 6.46
C ALA A 197 -18.59 17.44 5.64
N GLN A 198 -18.40 17.31 4.33
CA GLN A 198 -19.33 16.60 3.45
C GLN A 198 -19.49 15.13 3.86
N VAL A 199 -18.38 14.44 4.12
CA VAL A 199 -18.43 13.04 4.56
C VAL A 199 -19.07 12.91 5.94
N ARG A 200 -18.73 13.78 6.90
CA ARG A 200 -19.34 13.75 8.25
C ARG A 200 -20.85 14.02 8.23
N ALA A 201 -21.31 14.84 7.28
CA ALA A 201 -22.75 15.11 7.11
C ALA A 201 -23.55 13.89 6.61
N LEU A 202 -22.87 12.82 6.13
CA LEU A 202 -23.52 11.56 5.77
C LEU A 202 -23.89 10.71 6.99
N HIS A 203 -23.43 11.05 8.20
CA HIS A 203 -23.71 10.29 9.41
C HIS A 203 -25.20 10.33 9.75
N ASP A 204 -25.86 9.21 9.55
CA ASP A 204 -27.28 8.97 9.82
C ASP A 204 -27.46 7.55 10.35
N PRO A 205 -27.27 7.31 11.66
CA PRO A 205 -27.41 5.98 12.24
C PRO A 205 -28.81 5.38 12.08
N ALA A 206 -29.86 6.21 12.04
CA ALA A 206 -31.24 5.76 11.79
C ALA A 206 -31.41 5.24 10.35
N GLY A 207 -30.69 5.83 9.41
CA GLY A 207 -30.61 5.37 8.01
C GLY A 207 -29.48 4.37 7.76
N HIS A 208 -28.89 3.79 8.80
CA HIS A 208 -27.82 2.80 8.73
C HIS A 208 -26.49 3.32 8.12
N VAL A 209 -26.23 4.62 8.14
CA VAL A 209 -24.97 5.23 7.70
C VAL A 209 -24.19 5.74 8.89
N HIS A 210 -22.99 5.23 9.08
CA HIS A 210 -22.13 5.56 10.19
C HIS A 210 -20.80 6.12 9.70
N VAL A 211 -20.44 7.34 10.10
CA VAL A 211 -19.10 7.90 9.90
C VAL A 211 -18.37 7.80 11.22
N LEU A 212 -17.42 6.88 11.30
CA LEU A 212 -16.73 6.51 12.54
C LEU A 212 -15.23 6.72 12.43
N ASP A 213 -14.61 7.11 13.55
CA ASP A 213 -13.14 7.20 13.68
C ASP A 213 -12.65 6.12 14.67
N GLU A 214 -12.96 4.86 14.36
CA GLU A 214 -12.60 3.68 15.14
C GLU A 214 -11.29 3.05 14.65
N PRO A 215 -10.61 2.21 15.47
CA PRO A 215 -9.44 1.47 15.04
C PRO A 215 -9.72 0.64 13.78
N ILE A 216 -8.72 0.61 12.87
CA ILE A 216 -8.90 -0.02 11.56
C ILE A 216 -9.16 -1.53 11.66
N ASP A 217 -8.51 -2.19 12.61
CA ASP A 217 -8.68 -3.63 12.88
C ASP A 217 -10.09 -3.96 13.40
N ALA A 218 -10.65 -3.10 14.26
CA ALA A 218 -12.03 -3.23 14.76
C ALA A 218 -13.04 -3.04 13.60
N LEU A 219 -12.83 -2.04 12.73
CA LEU A 219 -13.67 -1.81 11.56
C LEU A 219 -13.63 -2.98 10.58
N ILE A 220 -12.43 -3.52 10.31
CA ILE A 220 -12.26 -4.69 9.44
C ILE A 220 -12.93 -5.92 10.06
N ALA A 221 -12.78 -6.13 11.37
CA ALA A 221 -13.37 -7.28 12.06
C ALA A 221 -14.92 -7.25 12.07
N ALA A 222 -15.52 -6.07 12.13
CA ALA A 222 -16.97 -5.90 12.07
C ALA A 222 -17.53 -6.00 10.64
N ALA A 223 -16.70 -5.75 9.63
CA ALA A 223 -17.12 -5.65 8.24
C ALA A 223 -17.41 -7.01 7.61
N ARG A 224 -18.49 -7.11 6.85
CA ARG A 224 -18.73 -8.18 5.88
C ARG A 224 -17.81 -8.03 4.66
N VAL A 225 -17.57 -6.81 4.25
CA VAL A 225 -16.73 -6.46 3.12
C VAL A 225 -16.09 -5.08 3.33
N THR A 226 -14.81 -4.98 3.01
CA THR A 226 -14.09 -3.70 2.97
C THR A 226 -14.03 -3.18 1.54
N VAL A 227 -14.44 -1.92 1.34
CA VAL A 227 -14.43 -1.25 0.03
C VAL A 227 -13.46 -0.06 0.08
N CYS A 228 -12.59 0.02 -0.91
CA CYS A 228 -11.67 1.14 -1.08
C CYS A 228 -11.32 1.35 -2.56
N ILE A 229 -10.70 2.46 -2.90
CA ILE A 229 -10.16 2.61 -4.27
C ILE A 229 -8.92 1.72 -4.42
N ASN A 230 -7.83 2.02 -3.73
CA ASN A 230 -6.59 1.23 -3.71
C ASN A 230 -5.81 1.45 -2.39
N SER A 231 -6.54 1.63 -1.30
CA SER A 231 -5.99 1.89 0.03
C SER A 231 -5.23 0.68 0.59
N GLY A 232 -4.20 0.94 1.40
CA GLY A 232 -3.54 -0.09 2.22
C GLY A 232 -4.48 -0.83 3.17
N VAL A 233 -5.62 -0.23 3.54
CA VAL A 233 -6.66 -0.91 4.32
C VAL A 233 -7.18 -2.16 3.62
N GLY A 234 -7.19 -2.18 2.27
CA GLY A 234 -7.60 -3.37 1.51
C GLY A 234 -6.70 -4.56 1.78
N ILE A 235 -5.38 -4.40 1.74
CA ILE A 235 -4.47 -5.51 2.07
C ILE A 235 -4.50 -5.86 3.56
N GLU A 236 -4.67 -4.88 4.47
CA GLU A 236 -4.86 -5.16 5.89
C GLU A 236 -6.11 -6.01 6.15
N ALA A 237 -7.20 -5.75 5.40
CA ALA A 237 -8.42 -6.57 5.46
C ALA A 237 -8.19 -7.98 4.91
N GLN A 238 -7.49 -8.12 3.77
CA GLN A 238 -7.14 -9.46 3.23
C GLN A 238 -6.32 -10.28 4.22
N LEU A 239 -5.29 -9.68 4.83
CA LEU A 239 -4.43 -10.37 5.81
C LEU A 239 -5.21 -10.84 7.03
N ARG A 240 -6.36 -10.23 7.34
CA ARG A 240 -7.28 -10.63 8.41
C ARG A 240 -8.40 -11.56 7.91
N GLY A 241 -8.30 -12.04 6.67
CA GLY A 241 -9.28 -12.95 6.07
C GLY A 241 -10.57 -12.27 5.63
N GLY A 242 -10.61 -10.94 5.51
CA GLY A 242 -11.78 -10.19 5.07
C GLY A 242 -11.96 -10.17 3.56
N ALA A 243 -13.22 -10.07 3.11
CA ALA A 243 -13.55 -9.79 1.72
C ALA A 243 -13.18 -8.35 1.35
N VAL A 244 -12.62 -8.13 0.16
CA VAL A 244 -12.19 -6.81 -0.29
C VAL A 244 -12.67 -6.50 -1.70
N ILE A 245 -13.29 -5.34 -1.86
CA ILE A 245 -13.60 -4.74 -3.16
C ILE A 245 -12.67 -3.54 -3.36
N THR A 246 -11.99 -3.49 -4.49
CA THR A 246 -11.21 -2.34 -4.92
C THR A 246 -11.88 -1.64 -6.10
N CYS A 247 -11.92 -0.30 -6.07
CA CYS A 247 -12.44 0.54 -7.15
C CYS A 247 -11.31 1.21 -7.96
N GLY A 248 -10.12 0.62 -7.95
CA GLY A 248 -8.94 1.08 -8.67
C GLY A 248 -7.83 0.05 -8.68
N ALA A 249 -6.76 0.36 -9.43
CA ALA A 249 -5.60 -0.53 -9.52
C ALA A 249 -4.74 -0.50 -8.25
N SER A 250 -4.27 -1.68 -7.82
CA SER A 250 -3.30 -1.87 -6.73
C SER A 250 -2.37 -3.04 -7.06
N ASP A 251 -1.23 -3.11 -6.41
CA ASP A 251 -0.28 -4.23 -6.54
C ASP A 251 -0.64 -5.45 -5.68
N TYR A 252 -1.64 -5.32 -4.79
CA TYR A 252 -2.21 -6.44 -4.03
C TYR A 252 -3.54 -6.97 -4.59
N GLY A 253 -3.91 -6.53 -5.80
CA GLY A 253 -5.25 -6.77 -6.38
C GLY A 253 -5.58 -8.23 -6.73
N ALA A 254 -4.62 -9.17 -6.66
CA ALA A 254 -4.82 -10.54 -7.11
C ALA A 254 -5.95 -11.29 -6.38
N LEU A 255 -6.22 -10.95 -5.13
CA LEU A 255 -7.31 -11.54 -4.32
C LEU A 255 -8.41 -10.53 -3.97
N THR A 256 -8.50 -9.41 -4.68
CA THR A 256 -9.62 -8.48 -4.52
C THR A 256 -10.66 -8.65 -5.62
N ARG A 257 -11.90 -8.28 -5.32
CA ARG A 257 -12.90 -8.06 -6.36
C ARG A 257 -12.76 -6.63 -6.86
N ARG A 258 -12.21 -6.45 -8.07
CA ARG A 258 -12.09 -5.11 -8.66
C ARG A 258 -13.37 -4.71 -9.37
N ALA A 259 -13.96 -3.59 -8.93
CA ALA A 259 -15.13 -2.96 -9.57
C ALA A 259 -14.69 -1.77 -10.42
N ARG A 260 -14.96 -1.81 -11.71
CA ARG A 260 -14.60 -0.76 -12.69
C ARG A 260 -15.75 0.15 -13.06
N THR A 261 -16.96 -0.32 -12.80
CA THR A 261 -18.20 0.41 -13.08
C THR A 261 -19.13 0.36 -11.87
N PRO A 262 -20.12 1.27 -11.75
CA PRO A 262 -21.12 1.19 -10.69
C PRO A 262 -21.88 -0.14 -10.66
N ALA A 263 -22.19 -0.72 -11.83
CA ALA A 263 -22.86 -2.01 -11.91
C ALA A 263 -21.95 -3.17 -11.42
N GLU A 264 -20.64 -3.11 -11.71
CA GLU A 264 -19.69 -4.09 -11.17
C GLU A 264 -19.54 -3.93 -9.66
N LEU A 265 -19.61 -2.71 -9.11
CA LEU A 265 -19.57 -2.49 -7.66
C LEU A 265 -20.82 -3.09 -7.00
N GLU A 266 -21.99 -2.87 -7.55
CA GLU A 266 -23.23 -3.45 -7.05
C GLU A 266 -23.16 -4.99 -7.03
N ALA A 267 -22.77 -5.60 -8.14
CA ALA A 267 -22.62 -7.05 -8.24
C ALA A 267 -21.52 -7.58 -7.30
N ALA A 268 -20.43 -6.82 -7.09
CA ALA A 268 -19.38 -7.19 -6.16
C ALA A 268 -19.87 -7.14 -4.71
N LEU A 269 -20.67 -6.14 -4.35
CA LEU A 269 -21.25 -6.03 -3.00
C LEU A 269 -22.20 -7.21 -2.70
N ASP A 270 -22.91 -7.74 -3.71
CA ASP A 270 -23.80 -8.91 -3.53
C ASP A 270 -23.01 -10.23 -3.38
N THR A 271 -21.85 -10.33 -4.01
CA THR A 271 -21.11 -11.61 -4.14
C THR A 271 -19.76 -11.64 -3.44
N ALA A 272 -19.36 -10.55 -2.75
CA ALA A 272 -18.08 -10.50 -2.07
C ALA A 272 -18.00 -11.57 -0.97
N ALA A 273 -16.94 -12.35 -1.03
CA ALA A 273 -16.63 -13.39 -0.05
C ALA A 273 -15.15 -13.30 0.33
N PRO A 274 -14.79 -13.71 1.55
CA PRO A 274 -13.39 -13.88 1.94
C PRO A 274 -12.64 -14.80 0.98
N PRO A 275 -11.35 -14.54 0.72
CA PRO A 275 -10.53 -15.49 -0.03
C PRO A 275 -10.34 -16.78 0.76
N ASP A 276 -10.04 -17.86 0.05
CA ASP A 276 -9.59 -19.10 0.69
C ASP A 276 -8.38 -18.82 1.59
N PRO A 277 -8.34 -19.32 2.84
CA PRO A 277 -7.28 -19.02 3.80
C PRO A 277 -5.88 -19.46 3.36
N ASP A 278 -5.74 -20.62 2.68
CA ASP A 278 -4.45 -21.06 2.16
C ASP A 278 -4.00 -20.16 0.99
N LEU A 279 -4.91 -19.84 0.10
CA LEU A 279 -4.64 -18.93 -1.00
C LEU A 279 -4.22 -17.54 -0.50
N MET A 280 -4.87 -17.04 0.56
CA MET A 280 -4.53 -15.78 1.19
C MET A 280 -3.12 -15.81 1.80
N ARG A 281 -2.74 -16.88 2.50
CA ARG A 281 -1.39 -17.03 3.08
C ARG A 281 -0.32 -17.08 2.00
N ARG A 282 -0.55 -17.80 0.90
CA ARG A 282 0.36 -17.84 -0.24
C ARG A 282 0.50 -16.46 -0.90
N HIS A 283 -0.61 -15.74 -1.07
CA HIS A 283 -0.59 -14.39 -1.62
C HIS A 283 0.16 -13.41 -0.70
N ALA A 284 -0.07 -13.47 0.60
CA ALA A 284 0.67 -12.67 1.58
C ALA A 284 2.18 -12.97 1.52
N THR A 285 2.56 -14.24 1.42
CA THR A 285 3.96 -14.65 1.29
C THR A 285 4.58 -14.12 0.00
N TRP A 286 3.92 -14.31 -1.14
CA TRP A 286 4.38 -13.76 -2.40
C TRP A 286 4.55 -12.24 -2.32
N LEU A 287 3.55 -11.53 -1.82
CA LEU A 287 3.57 -10.07 -1.79
C LEU A 287 4.65 -9.51 -0.84
N PHE A 288 4.70 -9.99 0.40
CA PHE A 288 5.57 -9.43 1.43
C PHE A 288 6.99 -10.01 1.44
N ARG A 289 7.18 -11.23 0.99
CA ARG A 289 8.50 -11.86 0.90
C ARG A 289 9.16 -11.60 -0.46
N ASP A 290 8.42 -11.80 -1.56
CA ASP A 290 9.02 -11.83 -2.90
C ASP A 290 8.91 -10.47 -3.62
N VAL A 291 7.73 -9.82 -3.55
CA VAL A 291 7.48 -8.55 -4.22
C VAL A 291 8.03 -7.38 -3.41
N PHE A 292 7.73 -7.27 -2.12
CA PHE A 292 8.26 -6.19 -1.29
C PHE A 292 9.64 -6.54 -0.71
N VAL A 293 10.27 -5.53 -0.13
CA VAL A 293 11.52 -5.64 0.61
C VAL A 293 11.23 -5.30 2.07
N ASP A 294 11.53 -6.24 2.96
CA ASP A 294 11.50 -6.02 4.41
C ASP A 294 12.86 -5.47 4.86
N ASP A 295 12.92 -4.24 5.34
CA ASP A 295 14.15 -3.56 5.75
C ASP A 295 14.77 -4.12 7.05
N THR A 296 14.07 -5.07 7.69
CA THR A 296 14.58 -5.80 8.86
C THR A 296 15.12 -7.19 8.49
N ALA A 297 14.89 -7.67 7.27
CA ALA A 297 15.37 -8.98 6.84
C ALA A 297 16.87 -8.96 6.54
N PRO A 298 17.62 -10.01 6.92
CA PRO A 298 19.02 -10.12 6.53
C PRO A 298 19.20 -10.02 5.00
N GLY A 299 20.20 -9.26 4.55
CA GLY A 299 20.51 -9.13 3.11
C GLY A 299 19.48 -8.33 2.28
N TRP A 300 18.59 -7.60 2.91
CA TRP A 300 17.59 -6.81 2.19
C TRP A 300 18.20 -5.77 1.22
N THR A 301 19.35 -5.22 1.55
CA THR A 301 20.09 -4.28 0.69
C THR A 301 20.57 -4.96 -0.58
N ASP A 302 21.04 -6.21 -0.50
CA ASP A 302 21.47 -6.98 -1.66
C ASP A 302 20.29 -7.22 -2.61
N LYS A 303 19.11 -7.55 -2.07
CA LYS A 303 17.87 -7.68 -2.86
C LYS A 303 17.53 -6.40 -3.63
N VAL A 304 17.76 -5.22 -3.02
CA VAL A 304 17.56 -3.93 -3.71
C VAL A 304 18.60 -3.72 -4.81
N LEU A 305 19.86 -4.03 -4.52
CA LEU A 305 20.96 -3.89 -5.49
C LEU A 305 20.79 -4.83 -6.68
N ASP A 306 20.34 -6.05 -6.46
CA ASP A 306 20.04 -7.01 -7.53
C ASP A 306 18.89 -6.49 -8.41
N ARG A 307 17.84 -5.94 -7.82
CA ARG A 307 16.76 -5.30 -8.58
C ARG A 307 17.24 -4.10 -9.37
N LEU A 308 18.10 -3.28 -8.80
CA LEU A 308 18.69 -2.14 -9.48
C LEU A 308 19.53 -2.60 -10.68
N ALA A 309 20.34 -3.65 -10.50
CA ALA A 309 21.17 -4.20 -11.56
C ALA A 309 20.36 -4.81 -12.71
N ALA A 310 19.13 -5.27 -12.44
CA ALA A 310 18.22 -5.85 -13.43
C ALA A 310 17.47 -4.80 -14.27
N THR A 311 17.57 -3.50 -13.95
CA THR A 311 16.94 -2.42 -14.71
C THR A 311 17.86 -1.86 -15.81
#